data_81b2c22d3511daf994bd46edb111d993
#
_entry.id   81b2c22d3511daf994bd46edb111d993
#
_cell.length_a   1.000
_cell.length_b   1.000
_cell.length_c   1.000
_cell.angle_alpha   90.00
_cell.angle_beta   90.00
_cell.angle_gamma   90.00
#
_symmetry.space_group_name_H-M   'P 1'
#
loop_
_entity.id
_entity.type
_entity.pdbx_description
1 polymer ?
#
loop_
_entity_poly.entity_id
_entity_poly.type
_entity_poly.pdbx_seq_one_letter_code
_entity_poly.pdbx_strand_id
1 'polypeptide(L)'
;LDGASADDIAIVGSVSHAIATAARNLSLEPGGRILRVADEFPSQRLAWDRLATEGGLIVDTVPRPSDGNWTAALLDAIHPPGAPPLAVATLCPLHWSDGALIDLETLAPAIRAAGAALVIDATQAVGVMPIDVGRLKPDFLAFPTYKWTLGPYGLAFLYAAPHRQNGLPLEENSGNQRPAAGARRYDKGERNDPLLLPMAAVGMELVAGWGAPAIAARLRQLTDQLAEGAEAVGLSATSRIFRSPHILGLRWPGGLAPDCIDRLRDKGVFVSDRLGCLRISPHVWADEADIARCLDALREMRG
;
A
#
# COMPACT_ATOMS: atom_id res chain seq x y z
N LEU A 1 -11.24 5.72 6.42
CA LEU A 1 -11.84 4.69 5.55
C LEU A 1 -13.33 4.96 5.43
N ASP A 2 -13.77 5.34 4.23
CA ASP A 2 -15.19 5.54 3.97
C ASP A 2 -15.91 4.18 3.95
N GLY A 3 -17.15 4.12 4.46
CA GLY A 3 -17.94 2.90 4.49
C GLY A 3 -17.60 1.89 5.60
N ALA A 4 -16.63 2.17 6.48
CA ALA A 4 -16.31 1.35 7.64
C ALA A 4 -16.92 1.92 8.92
N SER A 5 -17.36 1.05 9.84
CA SER A 5 -17.63 1.41 11.22
C SER A 5 -16.41 1.21 12.12
N ALA A 6 -16.40 1.79 13.31
CA ALA A 6 -15.32 1.57 14.26
C ALA A 6 -15.20 0.09 14.69
N ASP A 7 -16.30 -0.64 14.67
CA ASP A 7 -16.32 -2.07 15.02
C ASP A 7 -15.77 -2.98 13.91
N ASP A 8 -15.60 -2.44 12.69
CA ASP A 8 -14.98 -3.16 11.59
C ASP A 8 -13.43 -3.07 11.62
N ILE A 9 -12.86 -2.34 12.60
CA ILE A 9 -11.43 -2.05 12.68
C ILE A 9 -10.83 -2.68 13.94
N ALA A 10 -9.83 -3.52 13.75
CA ALA A 10 -8.99 -4.04 14.82
C ALA A 10 -7.70 -3.23 14.97
N ILE A 11 -7.20 -3.13 16.20
CA ILE A 11 -5.91 -2.54 16.55
C ILE A 11 -4.88 -3.65 16.60
N VAL A 12 -3.85 -3.53 15.74
CA VAL A 12 -2.77 -4.52 15.61
C VAL A 12 -1.39 -3.86 15.71
N GLY A 13 -0.36 -4.65 15.93
CA GLY A 13 1.00 -4.11 16.14
C GLY A 13 1.70 -3.63 14.85
N SER A 14 1.31 -4.17 13.70
CA SER A 14 1.93 -3.87 12.41
C SER A 14 1.06 -4.33 11.24
N VAL A 15 1.36 -3.86 10.04
CA VAL A 15 0.74 -4.39 8.81
C VAL A 15 1.09 -5.86 8.60
N SER A 16 2.31 -6.31 8.95
CA SER A 16 2.67 -7.73 8.91
C SER A 16 1.75 -8.58 9.79
N HIS A 17 1.40 -8.09 11.01
CA HIS A 17 0.43 -8.74 11.89
C HIS A 17 -0.94 -8.83 11.20
N ALA A 18 -1.40 -7.72 10.62
CA ALA A 18 -2.68 -7.65 9.91
C ALA A 18 -2.75 -8.64 8.73
N ILE A 19 -1.73 -8.65 7.87
CA ILE A 19 -1.66 -9.56 6.71
C ILE A 19 -1.59 -11.03 7.14
N ALA A 20 -0.81 -11.35 8.17
CA ALA A 20 -0.75 -12.70 8.72
C ALA A 20 -2.10 -13.13 9.32
N THR A 21 -2.84 -12.20 9.96
CA THR A 21 -4.21 -12.45 10.44
C THR A 21 -5.14 -12.74 9.26
N ALA A 22 -5.10 -11.93 8.19
CA ALA A 22 -5.90 -12.15 7.00
C ALA A 22 -5.60 -13.52 6.36
N ALA A 23 -4.32 -13.85 6.15
CA ALA A 23 -3.89 -15.11 5.58
C ALA A 23 -4.37 -16.33 6.40
N ARG A 24 -4.35 -16.23 7.73
CA ARG A 24 -4.85 -17.29 8.63
C ARG A 24 -6.35 -17.49 8.58
N ASN A 25 -7.10 -16.48 8.16
CA ASN A 25 -8.57 -16.46 8.21
C ASN A 25 -9.25 -16.62 6.85
N LEU A 26 -8.50 -16.98 5.83
CA LEU A 26 -9.03 -17.37 4.53
C LEU A 26 -8.91 -18.90 4.36
N SER A 27 -10.07 -19.54 4.20
CA SER A 27 -10.13 -20.96 3.84
C SER A 27 -9.86 -21.07 2.34
N LEU A 28 -8.64 -21.45 1.97
CA LEU A 28 -8.20 -21.54 0.58
C LEU A 28 -7.96 -23.03 0.23
N GLU A 29 -8.54 -23.47 -0.88
CA GLU A 29 -8.41 -24.85 -1.34
C GLU A 29 -7.05 -25.08 -2.00
N PRO A 30 -6.40 -26.23 -1.78
CA PRO A 30 -5.17 -26.59 -2.47
C PRO A 30 -5.30 -26.47 -4.00
N GLY A 31 -4.26 -26.00 -4.65
CA GLY A 31 -4.27 -25.70 -6.09
C GLY A 31 -4.88 -24.37 -6.47
N GLY A 32 -5.50 -23.65 -5.53
CA GLY A 32 -5.98 -22.28 -5.77
C GLY A 32 -4.82 -21.28 -5.95
N ARG A 33 -5.06 -20.19 -6.71
CA ARG A 33 -4.04 -19.17 -6.99
C ARG A 33 -4.10 -18.02 -6.00
N ILE A 34 -2.93 -17.53 -5.60
CA ILE A 34 -2.70 -16.29 -4.88
C ILE A 34 -2.14 -15.27 -5.87
N LEU A 35 -2.96 -14.30 -6.29
CA LEU A 35 -2.55 -13.25 -7.22
C LEU A 35 -1.87 -12.10 -6.47
N ARG A 36 -0.70 -11.69 -6.95
CA ARG A 36 0.06 -10.54 -6.44
C ARG A 36 0.87 -9.87 -7.54
N VAL A 37 1.44 -8.69 -7.25
CA VAL A 37 2.38 -8.00 -8.15
C VAL A 37 3.82 -8.46 -7.91
N ALA A 38 4.67 -8.35 -8.92
CA ALA A 38 6.11 -8.55 -8.76
C ALA A 38 6.72 -7.49 -7.83
N ASP A 39 7.84 -7.82 -7.22
CA ASP A 39 8.59 -6.94 -6.31
C ASP A 39 7.76 -6.38 -5.15
N GLU A 40 6.74 -7.11 -4.72
CA GLU A 40 5.90 -6.72 -3.60
C GLU A 40 6.70 -6.60 -2.30
N PHE A 41 6.29 -5.67 -1.43
CA PHE A 41 6.98 -5.43 -0.17
C PHE A 41 7.00 -6.69 0.71
N PRO A 42 8.14 -7.05 1.33
CA PRO A 42 8.29 -8.33 2.05
C PRO A 42 7.20 -8.59 3.10
N SER A 43 6.77 -7.57 3.85
CA SER A 43 5.72 -7.73 4.88
C SER A 43 4.36 -8.11 4.30
N GLN A 44 4.07 -7.72 3.07
CA GLN A 44 2.88 -8.14 2.34
C GLN A 44 3.06 -9.56 1.78
N ARG A 45 4.24 -9.90 1.27
CA ARG A 45 4.50 -11.11 0.50
C ARG A 45 4.69 -12.36 1.36
N LEU A 46 5.48 -12.27 2.44
CA LEU A 46 6.01 -13.45 3.16
C LEU A 46 4.93 -14.32 3.80
N ALA A 47 3.84 -13.73 4.31
CA ALA A 47 2.73 -14.49 4.87
C ALA A 47 2.04 -15.38 3.82
N TRP A 48 1.92 -14.88 2.59
CA TRP A 48 1.32 -15.61 1.48
C TRP A 48 2.23 -16.69 0.92
N ASP A 49 3.55 -16.44 0.83
CA ASP A 49 4.55 -17.46 0.44
C ASP A 49 4.49 -18.66 1.39
N ARG A 50 4.41 -18.37 2.69
CA ARG A 50 4.26 -19.42 3.70
C ARG A 50 2.95 -20.18 3.55
N LEU A 51 1.83 -19.46 3.44
CA LEU A 51 0.51 -20.08 3.27
C LEU A 51 0.45 -20.93 2.00
N ALA A 52 1.07 -20.48 0.91
CA ALA A 52 1.14 -21.24 -0.34
C ALA A 52 1.90 -22.55 -0.17
N THR A 53 3.04 -22.50 0.53
CA THR A 53 3.85 -23.69 0.80
C THR A 53 3.12 -24.70 1.69
N GLU A 54 2.49 -24.23 2.78
CA GLU A 54 1.78 -25.08 3.74
C GLU A 54 0.45 -25.62 3.20
N GLY A 55 -0.25 -24.81 2.37
CA GLY A 55 -1.60 -25.12 1.84
C GLY A 55 -1.62 -25.69 0.42
N GLY A 56 -0.47 -25.88 -0.23
CA GLY A 56 -0.42 -26.36 -1.63
C GLY A 56 -1.06 -25.37 -2.62
N LEU A 57 -0.95 -24.07 -2.38
CA LEU A 57 -1.47 -23.01 -3.25
C LEU A 57 -0.43 -22.60 -4.29
N ILE A 58 -0.87 -21.98 -5.35
CA ILE A 58 -0.03 -21.50 -6.45
C ILE A 58 0.14 -19.99 -6.32
N VAL A 59 1.37 -19.51 -6.15
CA VAL A 59 1.64 -18.07 -6.17
C VAL A 59 1.75 -17.60 -7.61
N ASP A 60 0.82 -16.75 -8.00
CA ASP A 60 0.75 -16.12 -9.31
C ASP A 60 1.21 -14.66 -9.19
N THR A 61 2.38 -14.39 -9.72
CA THR A 61 3.02 -13.08 -9.61
C THR A 61 2.99 -12.38 -10.96
N VAL A 62 2.22 -11.30 -11.07
CA VAL A 62 2.13 -10.49 -12.28
C VAL A 62 3.42 -9.69 -12.43
N PRO A 63 4.15 -9.84 -13.54
CA PRO A 63 5.37 -9.09 -13.79
C PRO A 63 5.07 -7.60 -14.00
N ARG A 64 6.06 -6.75 -13.75
CA ARG A 64 5.93 -5.30 -13.99
C ARG A 64 5.59 -5.04 -15.46
N PRO A 65 4.46 -4.38 -15.76
CA PRO A 65 4.13 -4.04 -17.14
C PRO A 65 5.05 -2.93 -17.67
N SER A 66 5.48 -3.06 -18.93
CA SER A 66 6.40 -2.12 -19.55
C SER A 66 5.81 -0.72 -19.76
N ASP A 67 4.50 -0.63 -19.90
CA ASP A 67 3.73 0.61 -20.03
C ASP A 67 3.33 1.23 -18.68
N GLY A 68 3.58 0.52 -17.56
CA GLY A 68 3.17 0.92 -16.20
C GLY A 68 1.70 0.65 -15.87
N ASN A 69 0.93 0.02 -16.75
CA ASN A 69 -0.50 -0.26 -16.55
C ASN A 69 -0.72 -1.56 -15.76
N TRP A 70 -0.46 -1.51 -14.45
CA TRP A 70 -0.69 -2.64 -13.55
C TRP A 70 -2.14 -3.13 -13.55
N THR A 71 -3.10 -2.24 -13.70
CA THR A 71 -4.52 -2.58 -13.65
C THR A 71 -4.90 -3.51 -14.80
N ALA A 72 -4.47 -3.20 -16.02
CA ALA A 72 -4.72 -4.08 -17.17
C ALA A 72 -4.04 -5.44 -17.00
N ALA A 73 -2.76 -5.46 -16.61
CA ALA A 73 -2.02 -6.70 -16.39
C ALA A 73 -2.65 -7.59 -15.32
N LEU A 74 -3.18 -7.00 -14.25
CA LEU A 74 -3.88 -7.72 -13.19
C LEU A 74 -5.24 -8.23 -13.65
N LEU A 75 -6.01 -7.46 -14.44
CA LEU A 75 -7.27 -7.93 -15.02
C LEU A 75 -7.07 -9.18 -15.89
N ASP A 76 -6.05 -9.18 -16.74
CA ASP A 76 -5.69 -10.33 -17.57
C ASP A 76 -5.31 -11.55 -16.74
N ALA A 77 -4.68 -11.34 -15.58
CA ALA A 77 -4.26 -12.41 -14.68
C ALA A 77 -5.38 -12.96 -13.79
N ILE A 78 -6.54 -12.31 -13.68
CA ILE A 78 -7.67 -12.84 -12.89
C ILE A 78 -8.22 -14.13 -13.50
N HIS A 79 -8.44 -14.15 -14.82
CA HIS A 79 -9.07 -15.29 -15.53
C HIS A 79 -8.25 -15.76 -16.76
N PRO A 80 -6.97 -16.11 -16.63
CA PRO A 80 -6.24 -16.60 -17.79
C PRO A 80 -6.77 -17.99 -18.21
N PRO A 81 -6.87 -18.26 -19.53
CA PRO A 81 -7.39 -19.53 -20.02
C PRO A 81 -6.65 -20.74 -19.45
N GLY A 82 -7.39 -21.70 -18.91
CA GLY A 82 -6.84 -22.96 -18.38
C GLY A 82 -6.14 -22.83 -17.02
N ALA A 83 -6.10 -21.66 -16.41
CA ALA A 83 -5.50 -21.49 -15.09
C ALA A 83 -6.41 -22.05 -13.97
N PRO A 84 -5.83 -22.51 -12.86
CA PRO A 84 -6.59 -22.86 -11.67
C PRO A 84 -7.38 -21.67 -11.12
N PRO A 85 -8.43 -21.93 -10.30
CA PRO A 85 -9.26 -20.86 -9.73
C PRO A 85 -8.43 -19.83 -8.95
N LEU A 86 -8.78 -18.56 -9.09
CA LEU A 86 -8.25 -17.52 -8.23
C LEU A 86 -8.89 -17.67 -6.84
N ALA A 87 -8.06 -17.85 -5.81
CA ALA A 87 -8.51 -18.00 -4.43
C ALA A 87 -8.41 -16.69 -3.65
N VAL A 88 -7.34 -15.92 -3.87
CA VAL A 88 -7.13 -14.61 -3.23
C VAL A 88 -6.32 -13.69 -4.14
N ALA A 89 -6.71 -12.41 -4.18
CA ALA A 89 -5.88 -11.33 -4.67
C ALA A 89 -5.37 -10.52 -3.48
N THR A 90 -4.05 -10.43 -3.35
CA THR A 90 -3.39 -9.66 -2.31
C THR A 90 -2.66 -8.50 -2.96
N LEU A 91 -3.23 -7.29 -2.85
CA LEU A 91 -2.88 -6.14 -3.64
C LEU A 91 -2.66 -4.88 -2.78
N CYS A 92 -1.99 -3.91 -3.35
CA CYS A 92 -1.87 -2.55 -2.82
C CYS A 92 -2.50 -1.54 -3.81
N PRO A 93 -2.96 -0.36 -3.38
CA PRO A 93 -3.50 0.66 -4.29
C PRO A 93 -2.44 1.28 -5.21
N LEU A 94 -1.17 1.15 -4.87
CA LEU A 94 -0.03 1.61 -5.66
C LEU A 94 1.22 0.80 -5.31
N HIS A 95 2.11 0.66 -6.27
CA HIS A 95 3.37 -0.04 -6.04
C HIS A 95 4.33 0.80 -5.19
N TRP A 96 4.85 0.22 -4.12
CA TRP A 96 5.63 0.90 -3.09
C TRP A 96 6.95 1.51 -3.58
N SER A 97 7.52 0.98 -4.66
CA SER A 97 8.85 1.40 -5.14
C SER A 97 8.82 2.67 -5.97
N ASP A 98 7.78 2.91 -6.75
CA ASP A 98 7.71 4.01 -7.73
C ASP A 98 6.37 4.73 -7.79
N GLY A 99 5.40 4.31 -6.97
CA GLY A 99 4.09 4.94 -6.93
C GLY A 99 3.18 4.60 -8.12
N ALA A 100 3.52 3.58 -8.91
CA ALA A 100 2.65 3.13 -9.99
C ALA A 100 1.29 2.69 -9.44
N LEU A 101 0.21 3.25 -10.00
CA LEU A 101 -1.15 3.09 -9.52
C LEU A 101 -1.71 1.70 -9.87
N ILE A 102 -2.45 1.12 -8.95
CA ILE A 102 -3.24 -0.11 -9.11
C ILE A 102 -4.68 0.26 -8.79
N ASP A 103 -5.52 0.36 -9.82
CA ASP A 103 -6.92 0.77 -9.67
C ASP A 103 -7.77 -0.38 -9.09
N LEU A 104 -7.87 -0.37 -7.77
CA LEU A 104 -8.64 -1.37 -7.04
C LEU A 104 -10.15 -1.24 -7.28
N GLU A 105 -10.67 -0.07 -7.66
CA GLU A 105 -12.09 0.09 -7.99
C GLU A 105 -12.46 -0.69 -9.26
N THR A 106 -11.56 -0.70 -10.24
CA THR A 106 -11.68 -1.51 -11.44
C THR A 106 -11.48 -3.01 -11.18
N LEU A 107 -10.51 -3.36 -10.32
CA LEU A 107 -10.14 -4.76 -10.05
C LEU A 107 -11.11 -5.49 -9.12
N ALA A 108 -11.60 -4.83 -8.07
CA ALA A 108 -12.39 -5.48 -7.04
C ALA A 108 -13.68 -6.17 -7.54
N PRO A 109 -14.45 -5.63 -8.50
CA PRO A 109 -15.58 -6.35 -9.07
C PRO A 109 -15.18 -7.64 -9.80
N ALA A 110 -14.07 -7.61 -10.55
CA ALA A 110 -13.58 -8.77 -11.29
C ALA A 110 -13.07 -9.88 -10.35
N ILE A 111 -12.35 -9.51 -9.29
CA ILE A 111 -11.87 -10.41 -8.24
C ILE A 111 -13.06 -11.10 -7.54
N ARG A 112 -14.11 -10.34 -7.19
CA ARG A 112 -15.32 -10.91 -6.59
C ARG A 112 -16.08 -11.83 -7.57
N ALA A 113 -16.16 -11.45 -8.84
CA ALA A 113 -16.78 -12.30 -9.86
C ALA A 113 -16.05 -13.63 -10.04
N ALA A 114 -14.73 -13.66 -9.79
CA ALA A 114 -13.93 -14.87 -9.75
C ALA A 114 -14.17 -15.72 -8.49
N GLY A 115 -14.95 -15.25 -7.53
CA GLY A 115 -15.15 -15.91 -6.23
C GLY A 115 -13.96 -15.78 -5.28
N ALA A 116 -13.00 -14.93 -5.59
CA ALA A 116 -11.76 -14.75 -4.83
C ALA A 116 -11.89 -13.74 -3.69
N ALA A 117 -11.16 -13.97 -2.62
CA ALA A 117 -10.99 -12.98 -1.56
C ALA A 117 -10.10 -11.82 -2.01
N LEU A 118 -10.37 -10.62 -1.49
CA LEU A 118 -9.54 -9.42 -1.71
C LEU A 118 -8.92 -8.97 -0.40
N VAL A 119 -7.58 -8.97 -0.35
CA VAL A 119 -6.81 -8.44 0.78
C VAL A 119 -5.97 -7.26 0.31
N ILE A 120 -6.09 -6.13 1.00
CA ILE A 120 -5.45 -4.87 0.59
C ILE A 120 -4.41 -4.44 1.63
N ASP A 121 -3.17 -4.25 1.19
CA ASP A 121 -2.19 -3.46 1.94
C ASP A 121 -2.29 -1.99 1.51
N ALA A 122 -2.97 -1.18 2.30
CA ALA A 122 -3.18 0.23 2.06
C ALA A 122 -2.11 1.13 2.74
N THR A 123 -0.95 0.56 3.07
CA THR A 123 0.17 1.24 3.77
C THR A 123 0.54 2.57 3.12
N GLN A 124 0.51 2.65 1.81
CA GLN A 124 0.91 3.85 1.08
C GLN A 124 -0.29 4.71 0.62
N ALA A 125 -1.51 4.37 1.03
CA ALA A 125 -2.72 5.04 0.52
C ALA A 125 -3.57 5.71 1.60
N VAL A 126 -3.85 5.02 2.73
CA VAL A 126 -4.68 5.60 3.81
C VAL A 126 -4.01 6.83 4.39
N GLY A 127 -4.77 7.93 4.44
CA GLY A 127 -4.33 9.26 4.86
C GLY A 127 -3.99 10.19 3.70
N VAL A 128 -3.76 9.68 2.47
CA VAL A 128 -3.39 10.50 1.31
C VAL A 128 -4.27 10.24 0.09
N MET A 129 -4.85 9.08 -0.04
CA MET A 129 -5.80 8.74 -1.10
C MET A 129 -7.15 8.37 -0.48
N PRO A 130 -8.27 8.74 -1.11
CA PRO A 130 -9.59 8.25 -0.70
C PRO A 130 -9.64 6.72 -0.80
N ILE A 131 -10.12 6.07 0.25
CA ILE A 131 -10.36 4.61 0.29
C ILE A 131 -11.76 4.37 0.82
N ASP A 132 -12.62 3.82 -0.02
CA ASP A 132 -14.00 3.46 0.30
C ASP A 132 -14.17 1.94 0.34
N VAL A 133 -14.23 1.37 1.54
CA VAL A 133 -14.40 -0.09 1.70
C VAL A 133 -15.81 -0.55 1.34
N GLY A 134 -16.80 0.34 1.35
CA GLY A 134 -18.16 0.04 0.90
C GLY A 134 -18.22 -0.20 -0.63
N ARG A 135 -17.36 0.47 -1.40
CA ARG A 135 -17.20 0.27 -2.85
C ARG A 135 -16.26 -0.88 -3.17
N LEU A 136 -15.08 -0.89 -2.57
CA LEU A 136 -14.06 -1.92 -2.80
C LEU A 136 -14.49 -3.29 -2.28
N LYS A 137 -15.19 -3.33 -1.15
CA LYS A 137 -15.64 -4.55 -0.46
C LYS A 137 -14.51 -5.56 -0.25
N PRO A 138 -13.35 -5.16 0.32
CA PRO A 138 -12.29 -6.09 0.61
C PRO A 138 -12.70 -7.03 1.75
N ASP A 139 -12.15 -8.25 1.77
CA ASP A 139 -12.25 -9.14 2.93
C ASP A 139 -11.46 -8.58 4.12
N PHE A 140 -10.25 -8.09 3.83
CA PHE A 140 -9.37 -7.44 4.79
C PHE A 140 -8.63 -6.27 4.15
N LEU A 141 -8.38 -5.23 4.96
CA LEU A 141 -7.52 -4.10 4.56
C LEU A 141 -6.64 -3.69 5.74
N ALA A 142 -5.36 -3.49 5.50
CA ALA A 142 -4.40 -3.11 6.53
C ALA A 142 -3.69 -1.79 6.21
N PHE A 143 -3.40 -0.99 7.25
CA PHE A 143 -2.56 0.19 7.14
C PHE A 143 -1.88 0.53 8.46
N PRO A 144 -0.65 1.08 8.45
CA PRO A 144 0.06 1.49 9.65
C PRO A 144 -0.26 2.95 9.97
N THR A 145 0.05 3.37 11.18
CA THR A 145 -0.11 4.78 11.60
C THR A 145 1.06 5.68 11.20
N TYR A 146 2.29 5.14 11.12
CA TYR A 146 3.54 5.90 11.04
C TYR A 146 3.91 6.49 9.65
N LYS A 147 3.03 6.33 8.65
CA LYS A 147 3.27 6.89 7.31
C LYS A 147 2.36 8.09 7.08
N TRP A 148 1.34 7.90 6.26
CA TRP A 148 0.47 8.99 5.79
C TRP A 148 -0.58 9.44 6.81
N THR A 149 -0.76 8.72 7.90
CA THR A 149 -1.63 9.10 9.02
C THR A 149 -0.88 9.73 10.20
N LEU A 150 0.42 10.02 10.05
CA LEU A 150 1.26 10.81 10.97
C LEU A 150 1.29 10.29 12.42
N GLY A 151 1.07 9.01 12.61
CA GLY A 151 1.09 8.36 13.92
C GLY A 151 2.43 7.69 14.25
N PRO A 152 2.52 7.02 15.41
CA PRO A 152 3.74 6.36 15.87
C PRO A 152 3.97 5.00 15.20
N TYR A 153 5.19 4.48 15.30
CA TYR A 153 5.49 3.08 15.05
C TYR A 153 4.85 2.17 16.12
N GLY A 154 4.68 0.88 15.78
CA GLY A 154 4.15 -0.12 16.70
C GLY A 154 2.62 -0.17 16.77
N LEU A 155 1.95 0.57 15.88
CA LEU A 155 0.51 0.60 15.76
C LEU A 155 0.09 0.53 14.30
N ALA A 156 -0.89 -0.31 14.02
CA ALA A 156 -1.53 -0.46 12.72
C ALA A 156 -3.01 -0.84 12.91
N PHE A 157 -3.78 -0.75 11.85
CA PHE A 157 -5.19 -1.09 11.84
C PHE A 157 -5.47 -2.17 10.80
N LEU A 158 -6.40 -3.05 11.15
CA LEU A 158 -6.94 -4.09 10.28
C LEU A 158 -8.45 -3.90 10.16
N TYR A 159 -8.91 -3.51 8.98
CA TYR A 159 -10.31 -3.65 8.62
C TYR A 159 -10.60 -5.11 8.30
N ALA A 160 -11.68 -5.66 8.86
CA ALA A 160 -12.21 -6.96 8.51
C ALA A 160 -13.68 -6.81 8.12
N ALA A 161 -14.03 -7.28 6.92
CA ALA A 161 -15.41 -7.29 6.47
C ALA A 161 -16.33 -8.01 7.48
N PRO A 162 -17.62 -7.64 7.63
CA PRO A 162 -18.50 -8.24 8.65
C PRO A 162 -18.54 -9.76 8.65
N HIS A 163 -18.49 -10.39 7.47
CA HIS A 163 -18.46 -11.85 7.31
C HIS A 163 -17.12 -12.49 7.69
N ARG A 164 -16.06 -11.71 7.96
CA ARG A 164 -14.71 -12.14 8.34
C ARG A 164 -14.39 -11.91 9.82
N GLN A 165 -15.31 -11.35 10.62
CA GLN A 165 -15.02 -10.89 11.98
C GLN A 165 -14.99 -11.99 13.06
N ASN A 166 -15.40 -13.23 12.74
CA ASN A 166 -15.46 -14.34 13.69
C ASN A 166 -14.29 -15.34 13.60
N GLY A 167 -13.16 -14.89 13.07
CA GLY A 167 -12.02 -15.76 12.82
C GLY A 167 -11.11 -15.99 14.03
N LEU A 168 -9.88 -16.43 13.73
CA LEU A 168 -8.83 -16.74 14.69
C LEU A 168 -7.81 -15.58 14.73
N PRO A 169 -7.58 -14.93 15.89
CA PRO A 169 -6.52 -13.94 16.04
C PRO A 169 -5.14 -14.62 15.96
N LEU A 170 -4.08 -13.84 15.77
CA LEU A 170 -2.72 -14.36 15.89
C LEU A 170 -2.35 -14.68 17.33
N GLU A 171 -2.91 -13.92 18.28
CA GLU A 171 -2.74 -14.12 19.72
C GLU A 171 -4.09 -14.06 20.44
N GLU A 172 -4.35 -14.99 21.32
CA GLU A 172 -5.51 -14.93 22.24
C GLU A 172 -5.16 -14.06 23.44
N ASN A 173 -6.00 -13.12 23.77
CA ASN A 173 -5.81 -12.22 24.92
C ASN A 173 -7.15 -11.85 25.56
N SER A 174 -7.11 -11.18 26.73
CA SER A 174 -8.31 -10.81 27.47
C SER A 174 -9.24 -9.84 26.73
N GLY A 175 -8.71 -9.06 25.78
CA GLY A 175 -9.46 -8.06 25.02
C GLY A 175 -10.18 -8.61 23.79
N ASN A 176 -9.77 -9.80 23.31
CA ASN A 176 -10.31 -10.40 22.09
C ASN A 176 -11.03 -11.73 22.31
N GLN A 177 -11.37 -12.07 23.58
CA GLN A 177 -12.17 -13.26 23.91
C GLN A 177 -13.55 -13.21 23.25
N ARG A 178 -14.10 -14.39 22.93
CA ARG A 178 -15.48 -14.48 22.44
C ARG A 178 -16.50 -14.36 23.58
N PRO A 179 -17.62 -13.64 23.38
CA PRO A 179 -17.97 -12.87 22.19
C PRO A 179 -17.17 -11.56 22.09
N ALA A 180 -16.55 -11.31 20.94
CA ALA A 180 -15.90 -10.04 20.63
C ALA A 180 -16.78 -9.24 19.65
N ALA A 181 -16.84 -7.92 19.82
CA ALA A 181 -17.59 -7.06 18.91
C ALA A 181 -16.77 -6.85 17.60
N GLY A 182 -17.33 -7.28 16.49
CA GLY A 182 -16.77 -7.01 15.17
C GLY A 182 -15.32 -7.48 15.02
N ALA A 183 -14.50 -6.66 14.35
CA ALA A 183 -13.09 -6.91 14.11
C ALA A 183 -12.22 -6.90 15.37
N ARG A 184 -12.73 -6.45 16.52
CA ARG A 184 -12.00 -6.50 17.80
C ARG A 184 -11.55 -7.91 18.18
N ARG A 185 -12.13 -8.93 17.56
CA ARG A 185 -11.63 -10.30 17.65
C ARG A 185 -10.15 -10.42 17.27
N TYR A 186 -9.64 -9.52 16.44
CA TYR A 186 -8.26 -9.51 15.96
C TYR A 186 -7.37 -8.49 16.69
N ASP A 187 -7.87 -7.80 17.72
CA ASP A 187 -7.07 -6.86 18.49
C ASP A 187 -5.84 -7.55 19.10
N LYS A 188 -4.69 -6.87 18.99
CA LYS A 188 -3.48 -7.29 19.70
C LYS A 188 -3.67 -7.24 21.21
N GLY A 189 -2.86 -7.98 21.96
CA GLY A 189 -2.72 -7.79 23.42
C GLY A 189 -2.31 -6.35 23.73
N GLU A 190 -2.69 -5.86 24.90
CA GLU A 190 -2.36 -4.51 25.37
C GLU A 190 -2.78 -3.40 24.38
N ARG A 191 -3.92 -3.60 23.72
CA ARG A 191 -4.43 -2.65 22.72
C ARG A 191 -4.66 -1.24 23.24
N ASN A 192 -4.93 -1.10 24.55
CA ASN A 192 -5.20 0.19 25.21
C ASN A 192 -3.90 0.90 25.59
N ASP A 193 -2.93 0.94 24.69
CA ASP A 193 -1.64 1.62 24.88
C ASP A 193 -1.86 3.12 25.14
N PRO A 194 -1.46 3.64 26.34
CA PRO A 194 -1.73 5.01 26.73
C PRO A 194 -0.84 6.04 26.02
N LEU A 195 0.20 5.61 25.29
CA LEU A 195 1.08 6.46 24.53
C LEU A 195 0.77 6.42 23.04
N LEU A 196 0.72 5.22 22.44
CA LEU A 196 0.59 5.08 20.98
C LEU A 196 -0.79 5.48 20.48
N LEU A 197 -1.87 5.15 21.21
CA LEU A 197 -3.23 5.47 20.76
C LEU A 197 -3.50 6.98 20.73
N PRO A 198 -3.21 7.77 21.77
CA PRO A 198 -3.39 9.22 21.70
C PRO A 198 -2.55 9.88 20.61
N MET A 199 -1.29 9.43 20.43
CA MET A 199 -0.42 9.95 19.37
C MET A 199 -1.01 9.66 17.98
N ALA A 200 -1.50 8.44 17.76
CA ALA A 200 -2.14 8.07 16.49
C ALA A 200 -3.44 8.85 16.25
N ALA A 201 -4.26 9.06 17.30
CA ALA A 201 -5.50 9.81 17.21
C ALA A 201 -5.23 11.25 16.74
N VAL A 202 -4.26 11.95 17.33
CA VAL A 202 -3.89 13.31 16.93
C VAL A 202 -3.44 13.36 15.47
N GLY A 203 -2.59 12.44 15.02
CA GLY A 203 -2.14 12.38 13.63
C GLY A 203 -3.30 12.12 12.66
N MET A 204 -4.17 11.17 12.99
CA MET A 204 -5.32 10.83 12.15
C MET A 204 -6.37 11.96 12.11
N GLU A 205 -6.64 12.63 13.22
CA GLU A 205 -7.53 13.79 13.28
C GLU A 205 -7.01 14.95 12.43
N LEU A 206 -5.70 15.22 12.49
CA LEU A 206 -5.06 16.24 11.66
C LEU A 206 -5.21 15.92 10.16
N VAL A 207 -4.90 14.68 9.75
CA VAL A 207 -5.05 14.23 8.36
C VAL A 207 -6.50 14.22 7.91
N ALA A 208 -7.42 13.80 8.78
CA ALA A 208 -8.86 13.84 8.50
C ALA A 208 -9.37 15.28 8.33
N GLY A 209 -8.85 16.22 9.14
CA GLY A 209 -9.17 17.65 9.03
C GLY A 209 -8.70 18.28 7.71
N TRP A 210 -7.57 17.85 7.17
CA TRP A 210 -7.11 18.27 5.84
C TRP A 210 -7.91 17.60 4.70
N GLY A 211 -8.28 16.33 4.91
CA GLY A 211 -9.01 15.53 3.94
C GLY A 211 -8.11 14.88 2.86
N ALA A 212 -8.22 13.57 2.70
CA ALA A 212 -7.40 12.82 1.73
C ALA A 212 -7.50 13.36 0.28
N PRO A 213 -8.66 13.81 -0.23
CA PRO A 213 -8.74 14.40 -1.57
C PRO A 213 -7.91 15.69 -1.71
N ALA A 214 -7.91 16.56 -0.70
CA ALA A 214 -7.14 17.81 -0.73
C ALA A 214 -5.64 17.53 -0.64
N ILE A 215 -5.22 16.59 0.22
CA ILE A 215 -3.84 16.11 0.32
C ILE A 215 -3.39 15.54 -1.02
N ALA A 216 -4.18 14.64 -1.62
CA ALA A 216 -3.88 14.05 -2.92
C ALA A 216 -3.72 15.11 -4.02
N ALA A 217 -4.62 16.09 -4.08
CA ALA A 217 -4.56 17.17 -5.06
C ALA A 217 -3.28 18.03 -4.90
N ARG A 218 -2.94 18.42 -3.67
CA ARG A 218 -1.71 19.18 -3.38
C ARG A 218 -0.45 18.40 -3.76
N LEU A 219 -0.35 17.16 -3.36
CA LEU A 219 0.81 16.32 -3.65
C LEU A 219 0.94 15.99 -5.14
N ARG A 220 -0.19 15.85 -5.83
CA ARG A 220 -0.22 15.71 -7.29
C ARG A 220 0.43 16.92 -7.99
N GLN A 221 0.12 18.14 -7.57
CA GLN A 221 0.74 19.33 -8.13
C GLN A 221 2.27 19.30 -7.99
N LEU A 222 2.78 18.96 -6.80
CA LEU A 222 4.22 18.87 -6.54
C LEU A 222 4.89 17.76 -7.36
N THR A 223 4.28 16.58 -7.41
CA THR A 223 4.85 15.45 -8.15
C THR A 223 4.76 15.63 -9.67
N ASP A 224 3.74 16.34 -10.19
CA ASP A 224 3.64 16.66 -11.61
C ASP A 224 4.74 17.66 -12.01
N GLN A 225 4.96 18.75 -11.25
CA GLN A 225 6.06 19.70 -11.47
C GLN A 225 7.42 19.00 -11.44
N LEU A 226 7.61 18.09 -10.48
CA LEU A 226 8.85 17.34 -10.34
C LEU A 226 9.07 16.40 -11.53
N ALA A 227 8.02 15.71 -12.00
CA ALA A 227 8.10 14.82 -13.16
C ALA A 227 8.45 15.59 -14.43
N GLU A 228 7.76 16.70 -14.72
CA GLU A 228 8.02 17.55 -15.88
C GLU A 228 9.46 18.10 -15.86
N GLY A 229 9.92 18.61 -14.71
CA GLY A 229 11.28 19.10 -14.56
C GLY A 229 12.35 18.02 -14.68
N ALA A 230 12.06 16.80 -14.21
CA ALA A 230 12.95 15.65 -14.32
C ALA A 230 13.04 15.12 -15.76
N GLU A 231 11.93 15.09 -16.50
CA GLU A 231 11.90 14.73 -17.92
C GLU A 231 12.74 15.71 -18.76
N ALA A 232 12.71 16.99 -18.46
CA ALA A 232 13.53 18.02 -19.13
C ALA A 232 15.05 17.79 -18.96
N VAL A 233 15.47 17.04 -17.92
CA VAL A 233 16.87 16.66 -17.70
C VAL A 233 17.16 15.20 -18.06
N GLY A 234 16.23 14.53 -18.75
CA GLY A 234 16.45 13.21 -19.35
C GLY A 234 16.13 12.03 -18.43
N LEU A 235 15.45 12.25 -17.28
CA LEU A 235 14.87 11.17 -16.50
C LEU A 235 13.50 10.80 -17.06
N SER A 236 13.06 9.57 -16.82
CA SER A 236 11.71 9.12 -17.15
C SER A 236 10.90 8.88 -15.90
N ALA A 237 9.63 9.23 -15.95
CA ALA A 237 8.63 8.95 -14.91
C ALA A 237 7.54 8.01 -15.46
N THR A 238 6.87 7.26 -14.56
CA THR A 238 5.62 6.58 -14.93
C THR A 238 4.61 7.60 -15.43
N SER A 239 3.90 7.29 -16.50
CA SER A 239 2.87 8.15 -17.09
C SER A 239 1.90 8.64 -16.01
N ARG A 240 1.49 9.92 -16.11
CA ARG A 240 0.61 10.58 -15.13
C ARG A 240 -0.68 9.79 -14.84
N ILE A 241 -1.25 9.12 -15.85
CA ILE A 241 -2.49 8.32 -15.71
C ILE A 241 -2.28 7.03 -14.91
N PHE A 242 -1.05 6.54 -14.85
CA PHE A 242 -0.67 5.32 -14.10
C PHE A 242 0.16 5.63 -12.86
N ARG A 243 0.13 6.86 -12.35
CA ARG A 243 0.94 7.31 -11.22
C ARG A 243 0.08 7.79 -10.06
N SER A 244 0.41 7.38 -8.84
CA SER A 244 -0.20 7.90 -7.62
C SER A 244 0.08 9.41 -7.45
N PRO A 245 -0.70 10.12 -6.62
CA PRO A 245 -0.51 11.56 -6.45
C PRO A 245 0.74 11.94 -5.65
N HIS A 246 1.30 11.05 -4.85
CA HIS A 246 2.22 11.37 -3.75
C HIS A 246 3.54 10.61 -3.75
N ILE A 247 3.70 9.63 -4.62
CA ILE A 247 4.96 8.91 -4.84
C ILE A 247 5.32 9.00 -6.30
N LEU A 248 6.52 9.51 -6.58
CA LEU A 248 7.10 9.61 -7.90
C LEU A 248 8.35 8.76 -7.98
N GLY A 249 8.37 7.83 -8.94
CA GLY A 249 9.56 7.09 -9.32
C GLY A 249 10.18 7.70 -10.56
N LEU A 250 11.47 8.05 -10.48
CA LEU A 250 12.26 8.54 -11.60
C LEU A 250 13.33 7.53 -11.98
N ARG A 251 13.54 7.35 -13.27
CA ARG A 251 14.55 6.43 -13.81
C ARG A 251 15.50 7.14 -14.72
N TRP A 252 16.80 6.89 -14.56
CA TRP A 252 17.82 7.30 -15.51
C TRP A 252 17.97 6.28 -16.63
N PRO A 253 18.16 6.71 -17.87
CA PRO A 253 18.68 5.83 -18.92
C PRO A 253 20.04 5.27 -18.49
N GLY A 254 20.16 3.97 -18.30
CA GLY A 254 21.39 3.36 -17.81
C GLY A 254 21.46 3.11 -16.29
N GLY A 255 20.44 3.49 -15.53
CA GLY A 255 20.33 3.23 -14.10
C GLY A 255 20.86 4.36 -13.21
N LEU A 256 20.69 4.22 -11.90
CA LEU A 256 21.20 5.15 -10.90
C LEU A 256 22.70 4.95 -10.68
N ALA A 257 23.45 6.04 -10.63
CA ALA A 257 24.86 6.00 -10.21
C ALA A 257 24.95 5.54 -8.74
N PRO A 258 25.95 4.75 -8.34
CA PRO A 258 26.06 4.23 -6.97
C PRO A 258 26.09 5.31 -5.89
N ASP A 259 26.62 6.50 -6.19
CA ASP A 259 26.74 7.67 -5.29
C ASP A 259 25.54 8.64 -5.39
N CYS A 260 24.55 8.34 -6.23
CA CYS A 260 23.42 9.22 -6.52
C CYS A 260 22.70 9.71 -5.26
N ILE A 261 22.37 8.80 -4.36
CA ILE A 261 21.62 9.13 -3.11
C ILE A 261 22.46 10.01 -2.19
N ASP A 262 23.75 9.74 -2.05
CA ASP A 262 24.65 10.51 -1.21
C ASP A 262 24.86 11.93 -1.75
N ARG A 263 25.08 12.07 -3.07
CA ARG A 263 25.17 13.38 -3.73
C ARG A 263 23.91 14.22 -3.59
N LEU A 264 22.72 13.60 -3.67
CA LEU A 264 21.45 14.30 -3.43
C LEU A 264 21.33 14.73 -1.97
N ARG A 265 21.73 13.86 -1.03
CA ARG A 265 21.73 14.18 0.41
C ARG A 265 22.64 15.36 0.74
N ASP A 266 23.84 15.43 0.14
CA ASP A 266 24.80 16.53 0.33
C ASP A 266 24.23 17.88 -0.14
N LYS A 267 23.21 17.86 -1.02
CA LYS A 267 22.45 19.03 -1.49
C LYS A 267 21.16 19.26 -0.69
N GLY A 268 20.96 18.54 0.41
CA GLY A 268 19.75 18.65 1.24
C GLY A 268 18.50 18.01 0.63
N VAL A 269 18.67 17.07 -0.33
CA VAL A 269 17.58 16.34 -0.97
C VAL A 269 17.57 14.90 -0.46
N PHE A 270 16.59 14.56 0.39
CA PHE A 270 16.46 13.27 1.04
C PHE A 270 15.48 12.38 0.27
N VAL A 271 16.00 11.46 -0.48
CA VAL A 271 15.26 10.52 -1.34
C VAL A 271 15.82 9.11 -1.19
N SER A 272 15.27 8.13 -1.89
CA SER A 272 15.76 6.76 -1.77
C SER A 272 15.79 6.03 -3.11
N ASP A 273 16.79 5.16 -3.30
CA ASP A 273 16.74 4.12 -4.32
C ASP A 273 15.77 3.02 -3.91
N ARG A 274 14.88 2.67 -4.81
CA ARG A 274 13.98 1.52 -4.69
C ARG A 274 13.96 0.75 -6.02
N LEU A 275 14.62 -0.39 -6.05
CA LEU A 275 14.68 -1.26 -7.24
C LEU A 275 15.23 -0.51 -8.48
N GLY A 276 16.30 0.27 -8.29
CA GLY A 276 16.91 1.07 -9.35
C GLY A 276 16.08 2.27 -9.80
N CYS A 277 15.09 2.66 -9.00
CA CYS A 277 14.23 3.82 -9.22
C CYS A 277 14.46 4.84 -8.11
N LEU A 278 14.76 6.09 -8.49
CA LEU A 278 14.81 7.20 -7.54
C LEU A 278 13.38 7.51 -7.08
N ARG A 279 13.05 7.08 -5.86
CA ARG A 279 11.74 7.31 -5.27
C ARG A 279 11.71 8.61 -4.50
N ILE A 280 10.78 9.50 -4.88
CA ILE A 280 10.53 10.78 -4.26
C ILE A 280 9.10 10.78 -3.70
N SER A 281 8.95 11.16 -2.44
CA SER A 281 7.66 11.12 -1.73
C SER A 281 7.47 12.41 -0.92
N PRO A 282 7.09 13.53 -1.56
CA PRO A 282 6.78 14.75 -0.85
C PRO A 282 5.59 14.53 0.08
N HIS A 283 5.51 15.29 1.16
CA HIS A 283 4.35 15.34 2.04
C HIS A 283 3.80 16.78 2.08
N VAL A 284 2.72 17.01 2.82
CA VAL A 284 2.01 18.30 2.87
C VAL A 284 2.86 19.49 3.34
N TRP A 285 3.99 19.25 4.00
CA TRP A 285 4.95 20.28 4.39
C TRP A 285 5.96 20.65 3.30
N ALA A 286 6.02 19.87 2.20
CA ALA A 286 6.86 20.20 1.05
C ALA A 286 6.20 21.31 0.22
N ASP A 287 7.05 22.20 -0.32
CA ASP A 287 6.63 23.32 -1.16
C ASP A 287 7.39 23.38 -2.50
N GLU A 288 7.11 24.39 -3.28
CA GLU A 288 7.72 24.63 -4.58
C GLU A 288 9.23 24.89 -4.49
N ALA A 289 9.73 25.43 -3.36
CA ALA A 289 11.15 25.64 -3.15
C ALA A 289 11.88 24.30 -2.94
N ASP A 290 11.25 23.34 -2.28
CA ASP A 290 11.78 21.97 -2.13
C ASP A 290 11.84 21.25 -3.49
N ILE A 291 10.81 21.44 -4.33
CA ILE A 291 10.80 20.90 -5.68
C ILE A 291 11.89 21.53 -6.54
N ALA A 292 12.07 22.85 -6.49
CA ALA A 292 13.12 23.54 -7.20
C ALA A 292 14.51 23.04 -6.78
N ARG A 293 14.76 22.93 -5.47
CA ARG A 293 16.03 22.38 -4.94
C ARG A 293 16.31 20.98 -5.45
N CYS A 294 15.29 20.12 -5.47
CA CYS A 294 15.42 18.76 -5.99
C CYS A 294 15.78 18.76 -7.47
N LEU A 295 15.10 19.57 -8.29
CA LEU A 295 15.36 19.68 -9.72
C LEU A 295 16.75 20.26 -10.02
N ASP A 296 17.20 21.26 -9.26
CA ASP A 296 18.55 21.82 -9.41
C ASP A 296 19.62 20.77 -9.08
N ALA A 297 19.41 20.02 -7.99
CA ALA A 297 20.31 18.90 -7.65
C ALA A 297 20.36 17.83 -8.76
N LEU A 298 19.22 17.48 -9.36
CA LEU A 298 19.15 16.51 -10.45
C LEU A 298 19.84 17.02 -11.73
N ARG A 299 19.74 18.32 -12.04
CA ARG A 299 20.43 18.95 -13.20
C ARG A 299 21.95 18.87 -13.07
N GLU A 300 22.47 19.17 -11.89
CA GLU A 300 23.92 19.11 -11.61
C GLU A 300 24.49 17.67 -11.64
N MET A 301 23.63 16.66 -11.47
CA MET A 301 24.07 15.26 -11.56
C MET A 301 24.23 14.76 -13.00
N ARG A 302 23.68 15.49 -13.97
CA ARG A 302 23.76 15.15 -15.39
C ARG A 302 25.10 15.54 -16.04
N GLY A 303 25.80 16.51 -15.47
CA GLY A 303 27.12 16.99 -15.91
C GLY A 303 28.24 16.13 -15.32
#